data_6824eee77f829b684dafce8359e31624
#
_entry.id   6824eee77f829b684dafce8359e31624
#
_cell.length_a   1.000
_cell.length_b   1.000
_cell.length_c   1.000
_cell.angle_alpha   90.00
_cell.angle_beta   90.00
_cell.angle_gamma   90.00
#
_symmetry.space_group_name_H-M   'P 1'
#
loop_
_entity.id
_entity.type
_entity.pdbx_description
1 polymer ?
#
loop_
_entity_poly.entity_id
_entity_poly.type
_entity_poly.pdbx_seq_one_letter_code
_entity_poly.pdbx_strand_id
1 'polypeptide(L)'
;IRFDQEDQNSVWLYRAEGDEATRGYMRILTGPSHPDYLPFCQGPGHGTGYQDQIIIEARDFLEAIHSGRSVWPTFRDGLAVSQSIETAFKASADGGWHAVPHS
;
A
#
# COMPACT_ATOMS: atom_id res chain seq x y z
N ILE A 1 -4.34 -6.80 6.68
CA ILE A 1 -3.46 -6.83 5.49
C ILE A 1 -2.04 -7.09 5.97
N ARG A 2 -1.29 -7.93 5.23
CA ARG A 2 0.14 -8.12 5.39
C ARG A 2 0.83 -7.84 4.06
N PHE A 3 1.85 -7.02 4.10
CA PHE A 3 2.74 -6.72 2.99
C PHE A 3 4.18 -7.07 3.39
N ASP A 4 4.95 -7.60 2.46
CA ASP A 4 6.36 -7.92 2.65
C ASP A 4 7.17 -7.15 1.61
N GLN A 5 8.08 -6.31 2.07
CA GLN A 5 8.94 -5.50 1.20
C GLN A 5 9.89 -6.35 0.34
N GLU A 6 10.21 -7.57 0.78
CA GLU A 6 11.03 -8.52 0.02
C GLU A 6 10.20 -9.33 -1.00
N ASP A 7 8.86 -9.30 -0.90
CA ASP A 7 7.92 -9.92 -1.85
C ASP A 7 6.90 -8.87 -2.33
N GLN A 8 7.35 -7.87 -3.07
CA GLN A 8 6.54 -6.71 -3.49
C GLN A 8 5.46 -7.06 -4.53
N ASN A 9 5.52 -8.26 -5.11
CA ASN A 9 4.54 -8.71 -6.12
C ASN A 9 3.26 -9.27 -5.51
N SER A 10 3.12 -9.26 -4.20
CA SER A 10 1.97 -9.83 -3.53
C SER A 10 1.56 -9.07 -2.27
N VAL A 11 0.29 -9.19 -1.95
CA VAL A 11 -0.28 -8.76 -0.67
C VAL A 11 -1.11 -9.88 -0.09
N TRP A 12 -1.12 -10.01 1.23
CA TRP A 12 -1.94 -10.97 1.94
C TRP A 12 -3.12 -10.25 2.59
N LEU A 13 -4.32 -10.64 2.20
CA LEU A 13 -5.57 -10.11 2.73
C LEU A 13 -6.22 -11.15 3.63
N TYR A 14 -6.43 -10.83 4.91
CA TYR A 14 -7.27 -11.60 5.81
C TYR A 14 -8.71 -11.10 5.72
N ARG A 15 -9.64 -12.02 5.46
CA ARG A 15 -11.08 -11.76 5.54
C ARG A 15 -11.64 -12.47 6.75
N ALA A 16 -12.27 -11.71 7.65
CA ALA A 16 -12.91 -12.23 8.85
C ALA A 16 -14.32 -12.79 8.58
N GLU A 17 -14.86 -12.51 7.39
CA GLU A 17 -16.18 -12.95 6.96
C GLU A 17 -16.12 -14.36 6.37
N GLY A 18 -17.26 -15.07 6.43
CA GLY A 18 -17.39 -16.41 5.87
C GLY A 18 -17.27 -17.53 6.90
N ASP A 19 -17.17 -18.76 6.42
CA ASP A 19 -17.05 -19.97 7.23
C ASP A 19 -15.75 -19.96 8.04
N GLU A 20 -15.87 -20.22 9.34
CA GLU A 20 -14.74 -20.23 10.26
C GLU A 20 -13.69 -21.28 9.87
N ALA A 21 -14.10 -22.40 9.31
CA ALA A 21 -13.20 -23.46 8.86
C ALA A 21 -12.33 -23.09 7.66
N THR A 22 -12.75 -22.09 6.87
CA THR A 22 -12.02 -21.61 5.67
C THR A 22 -11.47 -20.19 5.83
N ARG A 23 -11.64 -19.60 7.00
CA ARG A 23 -11.17 -18.24 7.29
C ARG A 23 -9.65 -18.22 7.35
N GLY A 24 -9.04 -17.25 6.66
CA GLY A 24 -7.59 -17.17 6.63
C GLY A 24 -7.05 -16.07 5.73
N TYR A 25 -5.75 -16.10 5.49
CA TYR A 25 -5.09 -15.19 4.56
C TYR A 25 -5.20 -15.70 3.12
N MET A 26 -5.64 -14.83 2.24
CA MET A 26 -5.59 -15.04 0.79
C MET A 26 -4.42 -14.23 0.23
N ARG A 27 -3.52 -14.88 -0.52
CA ARG A 27 -2.45 -14.22 -1.25
C ARG A 27 -2.99 -13.68 -2.57
N ILE A 28 -2.83 -12.38 -2.77
CA ILE A 28 -3.21 -11.67 -3.99
C ILE A 28 -1.92 -11.29 -4.70
N LEU A 29 -1.72 -11.79 -5.90
CA LEU A 29 -0.59 -11.46 -6.76
C LEU A 29 -0.94 -10.27 -7.64
N THR A 30 0.01 -9.35 -7.84
CA THR A 30 -0.12 -8.32 -8.84
C THR A 30 -0.12 -8.93 -10.24
N GLY A 31 -0.86 -8.34 -11.15
CA GLY A 31 -0.96 -8.88 -12.50
C GLY A 31 -1.93 -8.07 -13.38
N PRO A 32 -2.18 -8.52 -14.61
CA PRO A 32 -2.99 -7.79 -15.59
C PRO A 32 -4.47 -7.59 -15.19
N SER A 33 -4.94 -8.31 -14.16
CA SER A 33 -6.27 -8.07 -13.56
C SER A 33 -6.35 -6.78 -12.75
N HIS A 34 -5.20 -6.17 -12.42
CA HIS A 34 -5.11 -4.91 -11.71
C HIS A 34 -4.84 -3.79 -12.72
N PRO A 35 -5.75 -2.81 -12.88
CA PRO A 35 -5.68 -1.82 -13.96
C PRO A 35 -4.36 -1.06 -14.04
N ASP A 36 -3.74 -0.77 -12.90
CA ASP A 36 -2.48 -0.03 -12.85
C ASP A 36 -1.28 -0.83 -13.36
N TYR A 37 -1.33 -2.16 -13.27
CA TYR A 37 -0.28 -3.05 -13.75
C TYR A 37 -0.49 -3.52 -15.18
N LEU A 38 -1.70 -3.44 -15.70
CA LEU A 38 -2.05 -3.91 -17.05
C LEU A 38 -1.12 -3.36 -18.15
N PRO A 39 -0.69 -2.08 -18.15
CA PRO A 39 0.16 -1.53 -19.21
C PRO A 39 1.54 -2.20 -19.35
N PHE A 40 2.09 -2.77 -18.27
CA PHE A 40 3.42 -3.40 -18.28
C PHE A 40 3.43 -4.86 -17.82
N CYS A 41 2.30 -5.40 -17.39
CA CYS A 41 2.15 -6.80 -17.04
C CYS A 41 1.34 -7.50 -18.13
N GLN A 42 2.02 -8.06 -19.13
CA GLN A 42 1.39 -8.63 -20.33
C GLN A 42 0.67 -9.95 -20.10
N GLY A 43 0.90 -10.61 -18.96
CA GLY A 43 0.27 -11.87 -18.63
C GLY A 43 0.66 -12.40 -17.25
N PRO A 44 -0.01 -13.44 -16.75
CA PRO A 44 0.36 -14.11 -15.51
C PRO A 44 1.80 -14.64 -15.56
N GLY A 45 2.50 -14.55 -14.43
CA GLY A 45 3.89 -15.01 -14.33
C GLY A 45 4.94 -13.97 -14.72
N HIS A 46 4.54 -12.79 -15.21
CA HIS A 46 5.45 -11.66 -15.34
C HIS A 46 5.55 -10.97 -13.98
N GLY A 47 6.75 -10.91 -13.44
CA GLY A 47 7.00 -10.20 -12.19
C GLY A 47 6.77 -8.71 -12.35
N THR A 48 6.18 -8.11 -11.35
CA THR A 48 6.12 -6.65 -11.16
C THR A 48 7.01 -6.30 -9.97
N GLY A 49 7.37 -5.06 -9.80
CA GLY A 49 8.26 -4.71 -8.71
C GLY A 49 8.32 -3.22 -8.43
N TYR A 50 9.37 -2.84 -7.74
CA TYR A 50 9.59 -1.48 -7.26
C TYR A 50 9.55 -0.43 -8.39
N GLN A 51 10.17 -0.72 -9.53
CA GLN A 51 10.17 0.19 -10.67
C GLN A 51 8.77 0.44 -11.22
N ASP A 52 7.93 -0.58 -11.26
CA ASP A 52 6.54 -0.46 -11.73
C ASP A 52 5.71 0.41 -10.79
N GLN A 53 5.93 0.30 -9.48
CA GLN A 53 5.28 1.14 -8.47
C GLN A 53 5.67 2.61 -8.65
N ILE A 54 6.95 2.90 -8.88
CA ILE A 54 7.44 4.25 -9.15
C ILE A 54 6.85 4.82 -10.45
N ILE A 55 6.68 4.01 -11.48
CA ILE A 55 6.05 4.44 -12.75
C ILE A 55 4.57 4.80 -12.51
N ILE A 56 3.85 3.99 -11.75
CA ILE A 56 2.45 4.25 -11.38
C ILE A 56 2.34 5.58 -10.61
N GLU A 57 3.18 5.77 -9.59
CA GLU A 57 3.22 6.99 -8.80
C GLU A 57 3.51 8.23 -9.67
N ALA A 58 4.50 8.15 -10.55
CA ALA A 58 4.84 9.23 -11.46
C ALA A 58 3.69 9.57 -12.42
N ARG A 59 3.00 8.57 -12.97
CA ARG A 59 1.80 8.75 -13.79
C ARG A 59 0.72 9.50 -13.03
N ASP A 60 0.39 9.04 -11.83
CA ASP A 60 -0.68 9.60 -11.02
C ASP A 60 -0.37 11.06 -10.64
N PHE A 61 0.90 11.35 -10.34
CA PHE A 61 1.37 12.71 -10.09
C PHE A 61 1.21 13.63 -11.31
N LEU A 62 1.60 13.16 -12.50
CA LEU A 62 1.44 13.91 -13.75
C LEU A 62 -0.02 14.12 -14.10
N GLU A 63 -0.87 13.13 -13.88
CA GLU A 63 -2.32 13.25 -14.08
C GLU A 63 -2.95 14.25 -13.08
N ALA A 64 -2.47 14.28 -11.85
CA ALA A 64 -2.91 15.27 -10.85
C ALA A 64 -2.58 16.69 -11.31
N ILE A 65 -1.36 16.94 -11.82
CA ILE A 65 -0.94 18.23 -12.36
C ILE A 65 -1.81 18.61 -13.56
N HIS A 66 -1.98 17.70 -14.52
CA HIS A 66 -2.74 17.96 -15.74
C HIS A 66 -4.22 18.25 -15.47
N SER A 67 -4.84 17.49 -14.58
CA SER A 67 -6.26 17.61 -14.25
C SER A 67 -6.57 18.69 -13.21
N GLY A 68 -5.58 19.18 -12.48
CA GLY A 68 -5.74 20.07 -11.33
C GLY A 68 -6.45 19.43 -10.14
N ARG A 69 -6.54 18.10 -10.11
CA ARG A 69 -7.19 17.35 -9.03
C ARG A 69 -6.17 16.61 -8.18
N SER A 70 -6.38 16.62 -6.87
CA SER A 70 -5.58 15.80 -5.96
C SER A 70 -5.87 14.32 -6.21
N VAL A 71 -4.82 13.50 -6.20
CA VAL A 71 -4.90 12.04 -6.22
C VAL A 71 -4.45 11.48 -4.87
N TRP A 72 -4.88 10.29 -4.56
CA TRP A 72 -4.42 9.58 -3.37
C TRP A 72 -3.18 8.72 -3.72
N PRO A 73 -2.16 8.64 -2.83
CA PRO A 73 -2.03 9.32 -1.53
C PRO A 73 -1.66 10.81 -1.65
N THR A 74 -2.08 11.61 -0.68
CA THR A 74 -1.78 13.03 -0.58
C THR A 74 -0.64 13.30 0.41
N PHE A 75 -0.12 14.53 0.45
CA PHE A 75 0.82 14.95 1.49
C PHE A 75 0.24 14.88 2.92
N ARG A 76 -1.09 14.98 3.06
CA ARG A 76 -1.76 14.77 4.34
C ARG A 76 -1.64 13.32 4.80
N ASP A 77 -1.80 12.37 3.89
CA ASP A 77 -1.61 10.95 4.20
C ASP A 77 -0.14 10.67 4.58
N GLY A 78 0.80 11.27 3.87
CA GLY A 78 2.23 11.21 4.22
C GLY A 78 2.53 11.79 5.60
N LEU A 79 1.89 12.90 5.97
CA LEU A 79 2.01 13.48 7.31
C LEU A 79 1.48 12.52 8.39
N ALA A 80 0.32 11.90 8.16
CA ALA A 80 -0.25 10.93 9.10
C ALA A 80 0.66 9.71 9.33
N VAL A 81 1.29 9.23 8.26
CA VAL A 81 2.30 8.15 8.36
C VAL A 81 3.50 8.61 9.18
N SER A 82 4.05 9.79 8.92
CA SER A 82 5.19 10.34 9.66
C SER A 82 4.89 10.53 11.15
N GLN A 83 3.71 11.04 11.48
CA GLN A 83 3.23 11.17 12.87
C GLN A 83 3.10 9.81 13.57
N SER A 84 2.62 8.80 12.86
CA SER A 84 2.53 7.43 13.40
C SER A 84 3.92 6.86 13.70
N ILE A 85 4.88 7.03 12.81
CA ILE A 85 6.27 6.58 12.98
C ILE A 85 6.91 7.30 14.18
N GLU A 86 6.79 8.64 14.26
CA GLU A 86 7.34 9.41 15.36
C GLU A 86 6.73 8.99 16.70
N THR A 87 5.43 8.74 16.73
CA THR A 87 4.74 8.28 17.94
C THR A 87 5.21 6.88 18.35
N ALA A 88 5.46 5.99 17.40
CA ALA A 88 6.02 4.67 17.67
C ALA A 88 7.44 4.75 18.27
N PHE A 89 8.28 5.67 17.79
CA PHE A 89 9.60 5.90 18.39
C PHE A 89 9.49 6.40 19.84
N LYS A 90 8.57 7.30 20.14
CA LYS A 90 8.32 7.77 21.52
C LYS A 90 7.88 6.61 22.42
N ALA A 91 6.90 5.82 21.97
CA ALA A 91 6.42 4.66 22.70
C ALA A 91 7.52 3.62 22.94
N SER A 92 8.39 3.41 21.95
CA SER A 92 9.55 2.51 22.11
C SER A 92 10.57 3.01 23.11
N ALA A 93 10.75 4.33 23.24
CA ALA A 93 11.74 4.92 24.14
C ALA A 93 11.32 4.87 25.62
N ASP A 94 10.04 5.03 25.91
CA ASP A 94 9.52 5.09 27.28
C ASP A 94 8.65 3.88 27.70
N GLY A 95 8.34 2.98 26.76
CA GLY A 95 7.50 1.80 26.99
C GLY A 95 6.02 2.10 27.20
N GLY A 96 5.59 3.36 26.94
CA GLY A 96 4.24 3.82 27.13
C GLY A 96 3.34 3.74 25.90
N TRP A 97 2.06 3.97 26.10
CA TRP A 97 1.09 4.16 25.03
C TRP A 97 0.94 5.64 24.72
N HIS A 98 1.08 6.01 23.47
CA HIS A 98 0.95 7.37 22.99
C HIS A 98 -0.16 7.49 21.97
N ALA A 99 -0.96 8.54 22.08
CA ALA A 99 -1.95 8.86 21.06
C ALA A 99 -1.26 9.37 19.79
N VAL A 100 -1.62 8.80 18.63
CA VAL A 100 -1.19 9.33 17.34
C VAL A 100 -2.00 10.59 17.04
N PRO A 101 -1.38 11.73 16.73
CA PRO A 101 -2.11 12.93 16.36
C PRO A 101 -2.98 12.67 15.11
N HIS A 102 -4.21 13.12 15.16
CA HIS A 102 -5.10 13.11 14.00
C HIS A 102 -4.94 14.45 13.27
N SER A 103 -4.43 14.41 12.05
CA SER A 103 -4.25 15.57 11.16
C SER A 103 -5.48 15.79 10.27
#